data_3e4dbbc08da632c2aef8789f03f7c1de
#
_entry.id   3e4dbbc08da632c2aef8789f03f7c1de
#
_cell.length_a   1.000
_cell.length_b   1.000
_cell.length_c   1.000
_cell.angle_alpha   90.00
_cell.angle_beta   90.00
_cell.angle_gamma   90.00
#
_symmetry.space_group_name_H-M   'P 1'
#
loop_
_entity.id
_entity.type
_entity.pdbx_description
1 polymer ?
#
loop_
_entity_poly.entity_id
_entity_poly.type
_entity_poly.pdbx_seq_one_letter_code
_entity_poly.pdbx_strand_id
1 'polypeptide(L)'
;EVCSSCHSMKYVSYRNLAEKGGPEFTEEQAKAIAASFEVMDGPNADGEMFSRPGKLSDKFVMPYENVKAAQAANGGAYPPDMSVLVKARGGGVDYIYSLLQGYEDPPVGITLDDGVYYNKFMYGNKIKMANQLSDGLVEYGDGTNATIEQMSKDVTTFLMWTAEPHLETRHKM
;
A
#
# COMPACT_ATOMS: atom_id res chain seq x y z
N GLU A 1 -4.82 5.65 2.59
CA GLU A 1 -6.02 5.88 1.75
C GLU A 1 -5.68 5.77 0.25
N VAL A 2 -4.69 6.52 -0.26
CA VAL A 2 -4.41 6.58 -1.71
C VAL A 2 -4.07 5.20 -2.29
N CYS A 3 -3.10 4.49 -1.73
CA CYS A 3 -2.60 3.22 -2.27
C CYS A 3 -3.54 2.05 -2.02
N SER A 4 -4.29 2.06 -0.92
CA SER A 4 -5.17 0.96 -0.51
C SER A 4 -6.42 0.79 -1.38
N SER A 5 -6.73 1.76 -2.24
CA SER A 5 -7.81 1.64 -3.23
C SER A 5 -7.49 0.63 -4.35
N CYS A 6 -6.21 0.35 -4.59
CA CYS A 6 -5.76 -0.54 -5.66
C CYS A 6 -4.88 -1.70 -5.16
N HIS A 7 -4.08 -1.47 -4.11
CA HIS A 7 -3.11 -2.44 -3.61
C HIS A 7 -3.57 -3.13 -2.33
N SER A 8 -3.41 -4.44 -2.29
CA SER A 8 -3.65 -5.25 -1.09
C SER A 8 -2.44 -5.26 -0.15
N MET A 9 -2.70 -5.57 1.11
CA MET A 9 -1.71 -5.83 2.16
C MET A 9 -2.12 -7.07 2.99
N LYS A 10 -2.32 -8.18 2.32
CA LYS A 10 -2.96 -9.40 2.85
C LYS A 10 -2.23 -10.07 4.00
N TYR A 11 -0.95 -9.76 4.24
CA TYR A 11 -0.18 -10.34 5.35
C TYR A 11 -0.21 -9.47 6.61
N VAL A 12 -0.65 -8.21 6.52
CA VAL A 12 -0.76 -7.29 7.65
C VAL A 12 -2.12 -7.46 8.34
N SER A 13 -2.13 -7.54 9.67
CA SER A 13 -3.34 -7.50 10.49
C SER A 13 -3.48 -6.13 11.13
N TYR A 14 -4.71 -5.73 11.47
CA TYR A 14 -4.94 -4.45 12.13
C TYR A 14 -4.21 -4.32 13.48
N ARG A 15 -4.04 -5.42 14.22
CA ARG A 15 -3.25 -5.43 15.46
C ARG A 15 -1.80 -5.00 15.29
N ASN A 16 -1.23 -5.26 14.08
CA ASN A 16 0.17 -4.90 13.82
C ASN A 16 0.38 -3.36 13.86
N LEU A 17 -0.67 -2.56 13.64
CA LEU A 17 -0.61 -1.10 13.74
C LEU A 17 -0.26 -0.60 15.16
N ALA A 18 -0.59 -1.38 16.19
CA ALA A 18 -0.30 -1.07 17.58
C ALA A 18 0.99 -1.73 18.11
N GLU A 19 1.71 -2.47 17.25
CA GLU A 19 2.96 -3.12 17.63
C GLU A 19 4.12 -2.12 17.72
N LYS A 20 5.00 -2.36 18.67
CA LYS A 20 6.19 -1.54 18.88
C LYS A 20 7.14 -1.63 17.67
N GLY A 21 7.64 -0.48 17.25
CA GLY A 21 8.54 -0.35 16.08
C GLY A 21 7.80 -0.24 14.74
N GLY A 22 6.48 -0.16 14.77
CA GLY A 22 5.62 0.13 13.64
C GLY A 22 5.02 1.54 13.72
N PRO A 23 3.79 1.73 13.22
CA PRO A 23 3.09 3.01 13.31
C PRO A 23 2.73 3.43 14.75
N GLU A 24 2.82 2.49 15.70
CA GLU A 24 2.62 2.68 17.15
C GLU A 24 1.28 3.38 17.50
N PHE A 25 0.21 3.09 16.76
CA PHE A 25 -1.12 3.49 17.15
C PHE A 25 -1.48 2.89 18.51
N THR A 26 -2.33 3.55 19.28
CA THR A 26 -2.92 2.90 20.45
C THR A 26 -3.80 1.72 20.01
N GLU A 27 -4.05 0.79 20.93
CA GLU A 27 -4.94 -0.35 20.63
C GLU A 27 -6.35 0.12 20.27
N GLU A 28 -6.84 1.18 20.91
CA GLU A 28 -8.14 1.80 20.62
C GLU A 28 -8.17 2.40 19.21
N GLN A 29 -7.10 3.08 18.80
CA GLN A 29 -7.00 3.61 17.44
C GLN A 29 -6.96 2.49 16.40
N ALA A 30 -6.17 1.44 16.64
CA ALA A 30 -6.12 0.28 15.76
C ALA A 30 -7.47 -0.46 15.67
N LYS A 31 -8.22 -0.57 16.79
CA LYS A 31 -9.60 -1.09 16.80
C LYS A 31 -10.56 -0.22 16.00
N ALA A 32 -10.48 1.10 16.16
CA ALA A 32 -11.32 2.03 15.41
C ALA A 32 -11.05 1.95 13.90
N ILE A 33 -9.77 1.87 13.51
CA ILE A 33 -9.38 1.66 12.11
C ILE A 33 -9.94 0.33 11.59
N ALA A 34 -9.78 -0.77 12.32
CA ALA A 34 -10.33 -2.07 11.93
C ALA A 34 -11.86 -2.02 11.74
N ALA A 35 -12.56 -1.43 12.71
CA ALA A 35 -14.03 -1.34 12.69
C ALA A 35 -14.61 -0.44 11.59
N SER A 36 -13.78 0.40 10.95
CA SER A 36 -14.21 1.20 9.79
C SER A 36 -14.29 0.39 8.48
N PHE A 37 -13.88 -0.87 8.50
CA PHE A 37 -13.95 -1.78 7.37
C PHE A 37 -14.91 -2.92 7.64
N GLU A 38 -15.67 -3.34 6.61
CA GLU A 38 -16.52 -4.51 6.65
C GLU A 38 -15.73 -5.76 6.26
N VAL A 39 -15.89 -6.81 7.06
CA VAL A 39 -15.23 -8.11 6.87
C VAL A 39 -16.27 -9.21 6.77
N MET A 40 -16.18 -10.05 5.74
CA MET A 40 -17.00 -11.26 5.65
C MET A 40 -16.54 -12.28 6.70
N ASP A 41 -17.47 -12.79 7.48
CA ASP A 41 -17.24 -13.79 8.52
C ASP A 41 -18.28 -14.91 8.41
N GLY A 42 -18.06 -16.00 9.11
CA GLY A 42 -19.01 -17.12 9.13
C GLY A 42 -18.36 -18.45 8.74
N PRO A 43 -19.15 -19.49 8.50
CA PRO A 43 -20.61 -19.45 8.51
C PRO A 43 -21.22 -19.30 9.93
N ASN A 44 -22.40 -18.67 10.01
CA ASN A 44 -23.22 -18.64 11.23
C ASN A 44 -23.87 -20.02 11.52
N ALA A 45 -24.74 -20.09 12.52
CA ALA A 45 -25.41 -21.35 12.88
C ALA A 45 -26.30 -21.92 11.76
N ASP A 46 -26.76 -21.07 10.84
CA ASP A 46 -27.58 -21.45 9.70
C ASP A 46 -26.76 -21.76 8.43
N GLY A 47 -25.42 -21.68 8.53
CA GLY A 47 -24.49 -21.94 7.42
C GLY A 47 -24.27 -20.73 6.49
N GLU A 48 -24.70 -19.55 6.88
CA GLU A 48 -24.63 -18.34 6.06
C GLU A 48 -23.40 -17.48 6.39
N MET A 49 -22.80 -16.88 5.36
CA MET A 49 -21.77 -15.85 5.51
C MET A 49 -22.43 -14.51 5.86
N PHE A 50 -21.81 -13.75 6.74
CA PHE A 50 -22.32 -12.45 7.16
C PHE A 50 -21.21 -11.40 7.20
N SER A 51 -21.59 -10.14 7.00
CA SER A 51 -20.68 -9.00 7.15
C SER A 51 -20.67 -8.51 8.60
N ARG A 52 -19.51 -8.11 9.07
CA ARG A 52 -19.32 -7.46 10.37
C ARG A 52 -18.19 -6.43 10.31
N PRO A 53 -18.17 -5.47 11.25
CA PRO A 53 -16.99 -4.61 11.45
C PRO A 53 -15.74 -5.43 11.73
N GLY A 54 -14.63 -4.97 11.17
CA GLY A 54 -13.32 -5.62 11.35
C GLY A 54 -12.85 -5.57 12.81
N LYS A 55 -12.01 -6.54 13.16
CA LYS A 55 -11.38 -6.70 14.47
C LYS A 55 -9.86 -6.62 14.35
N LEU A 56 -9.15 -6.44 15.44
CA LEU A 56 -7.67 -6.41 15.47
C LEU A 56 -7.02 -7.67 14.87
N SER A 57 -7.67 -8.84 15.00
CA SER A 57 -7.18 -10.09 14.44
C SER A 57 -7.33 -10.21 12.93
N ASP A 58 -8.20 -9.40 12.34
CA ASP A 58 -8.44 -9.48 10.90
C ASP A 58 -7.26 -8.92 10.11
N LYS A 59 -7.11 -9.44 8.90
CA LYS A 59 -6.18 -8.89 7.92
C LYS A 59 -6.75 -7.61 7.30
N PHE A 60 -5.89 -6.78 6.76
CA PHE A 60 -6.33 -5.63 5.97
C PHE A 60 -7.23 -6.10 4.83
N VAL A 61 -8.37 -5.42 4.69
CA VAL A 61 -9.35 -5.72 3.64
C VAL A 61 -8.71 -5.48 2.27
N MET A 62 -8.89 -6.43 1.39
CA MET A 62 -8.39 -6.32 0.02
C MET A 62 -9.33 -5.42 -0.81
N PRO A 63 -8.78 -4.57 -1.71
CA PRO A 63 -9.58 -3.68 -2.54
C PRO A 63 -10.41 -4.42 -3.60
N TYR A 64 -10.02 -5.64 -3.96
CA TYR A 64 -10.69 -6.45 -4.98
C TYR A 64 -10.88 -7.89 -4.48
N GLU A 65 -11.99 -8.50 -4.84
CA GLU A 65 -12.31 -9.88 -4.48
C GLU A 65 -11.34 -10.90 -5.07
N ASN A 66 -10.84 -10.63 -6.27
CA ASN A 66 -9.94 -11.53 -6.98
C ASN A 66 -9.08 -10.80 -8.04
N VAL A 67 -8.11 -11.51 -8.59
CA VAL A 67 -7.17 -11.00 -9.60
C VAL A 67 -7.88 -10.46 -10.85
N LYS A 68 -8.95 -11.11 -11.30
CA LYS A 68 -9.68 -10.68 -12.51
C LYS A 68 -10.40 -9.35 -12.28
N ALA A 69 -11.03 -9.18 -11.11
CA ALA A 69 -11.65 -7.92 -10.72
C ALA A 69 -10.60 -6.79 -10.62
N ALA A 70 -9.45 -7.07 -10.00
CA ALA A 70 -8.34 -6.12 -9.95
C ALA A 70 -7.84 -5.71 -11.35
N GLN A 71 -7.65 -6.67 -12.25
CA GLN A 71 -7.22 -6.40 -13.63
C GLN A 71 -8.26 -5.59 -14.41
N ALA A 72 -9.54 -5.93 -14.29
CA ALA A 72 -10.61 -5.20 -14.96
C ALA A 72 -10.65 -3.73 -14.53
N ALA A 73 -10.47 -3.45 -13.24
CA ALA A 73 -10.46 -2.10 -12.70
C ALA A 73 -9.19 -1.29 -13.02
N ASN A 74 -8.10 -1.95 -13.43
CA ASN A 74 -6.78 -1.33 -13.62
C ASN A 74 -6.24 -1.50 -15.06
N GLY A 75 -7.11 -1.45 -16.07
CA GLY A 75 -6.70 -1.51 -17.49
C GLY A 75 -5.90 -2.77 -17.85
N GLY A 76 -6.26 -3.91 -17.27
CA GLY A 76 -5.59 -5.19 -17.44
C GLY A 76 -4.33 -5.39 -16.58
N ALA A 77 -3.89 -4.38 -15.84
CA ALA A 77 -2.79 -4.52 -14.90
C ALA A 77 -3.26 -5.14 -13.57
N TYR A 78 -2.40 -5.89 -12.93
CA TYR A 78 -2.64 -6.38 -11.57
C TYR A 78 -1.76 -5.60 -10.58
N PRO A 79 -2.36 -4.75 -9.72
CA PRO A 79 -1.61 -4.06 -8.68
C PRO A 79 -1.02 -5.09 -7.70
N PRO A 80 0.31 -5.10 -7.47
CA PRO A 80 0.91 -6.08 -6.58
C PRO A 80 0.48 -5.88 -5.12
N ASP A 81 0.44 -6.98 -4.36
CA ASP A 81 0.33 -6.91 -2.90
C ASP A 81 1.58 -6.24 -2.32
N MET A 82 1.38 -5.28 -1.43
CA MET A 82 2.46 -4.46 -0.88
C MET A 82 3.04 -4.97 0.43
N SER A 83 2.49 -6.02 1.04
CA SER A 83 2.92 -6.49 2.37
C SER A 83 4.41 -6.75 2.49
N VAL A 84 5.03 -7.27 1.42
CA VAL A 84 6.47 -7.59 1.36
C VAL A 84 7.16 -7.00 0.12
N LEU A 85 6.58 -5.95 -0.45
CA LEU A 85 7.00 -5.38 -1.72
C LEU A 85 8.46 -4.95 -1.71
N VAL A 86 8.92 -4.36 -0.62
CA VAL A 86 10.32 -3.92 -0.43
C VAL A 86 11.31 -5.08 -0.61
N LYS A 87 10.97 -6.27 -0.12
CA LYS A 87 11.80 -7.48 -0.31
C LYS A 87 11.67 -8.09 -1.71
N ALA A 88 10.58 -7.85 -2.38
CA ALA A 88 10.28 -8.40 -3.69
C ALA A 88 10.83 -7.56 -4.85
N ARG A 89 11.56 -6.49 -4.58
CA ARG A 89 12.15 -5.61 -5.59
C ARG A 89 13.65 -5.42 -5.37
N GLY A 90 14.42 -5.55 -6.45
CA GLY A 90 15.83 -5.13 -6.43
C GLY A 90 15.93 -3.63 -6.10
N GLY A 91 16.86 -3.26 -5.23
CA GLY A 91 16.95 -1.90 -4.70
C GLY A 91 16.02 -1.60 -3.53
N GLY A 92 15.12 -2.53 -3.18
CA GLY A 92 14.31 -2.45 -1.96
C GLY A 92 13.54 -1.15 -1.80
N VAL A 93 13.66 -0.52 -0.63
CA VAL A 93 12.99 0.72 -0.27
C VAL A 93 13.40 1.89 -1.17
N ASP A 94 14.68 1.98 -1.53
CA ASP A 94 15.21 3.07 -2.37
C ASP A 94 14.62 3.03 -3.78
N TYR A 95 14.41 1.83 -4.32
CA TYR A 95 13.75 1.65 -5.61
C TYR A 95 12.29 2.13 -5.56
N ILE A 96 11.53 1.75 -4.52
CA ILE A 96 10.12 2.15 -4.41
C ILE A 96 10.00 3.66 -4.19
N TYR A 97 10.87 4.23 -3.35
CA TYR A 97 10.96 5.67 -3.12
C TYR A 97 11.23 6.43 -4.43
N SER A 98 12.22 5.98 -5.19
CA SER A 98 12.56 6.57 -6.49
C SER A 98 11.44 6.40 -7.51
N LEU A 99 10.81 5.22 -7.56
CA LEU A 99 9.71 4.93 -8.48
C LEU A 99 8.55 5.92 -8.30
N LEU A 100 8.17 6.24 -7.06
CA LEU A 100 7.07 7.16 -6.78
C LEU A 100 7.36 8.60 -7.24
N GLN A 101 8.63 8.97 -7.40
CA GLN A 101 9.08 10.28 -7.84
C GLN A 101 9.58 10.31 -9.29
N GLY A 102 9.55 9.16 -9.95
CA GLY A 102 10.15 8.99 -11.27
C GLY A 102 9.23 9.30 -12.45
N TYR A 103 8.02 9.77 -12.22
CA TYR A 103 7.08 10.12 -13.28
C TYR A 103 7.49 11.44 -13.93
N GLU A 104 7.60 11.43 -15.24
CA GLU A 104 7.91 12.61 -16.06
C GLU A 104 7.38 12.40 -17.50
N ASP A 105 7.40 13.44 -18.30
CA ASP A 105 7.05 13.34 -19.71
C ASP A 105 8.06 12.45 -20.45
N PRO A 106 7.61 11.59 -21.37
CA PRO A 106 8.51 10.73 -22.10
C PRO A 106 9.49 11.55 -22.96
N PRO A 107 10.78 11.15 -23.02
CA PRO A 107 11.75 11.78 -23.91
C PRO A 107 11.32 11.72 -25.37
N VAL A 108 11.83 12.63 -26.18
CA VAL A 108 11.57 12.69 -27.62
C VAL A 108 11.87 11.35 -28.28
N GLY A 109 10.92 10.84 -29.05
CA GLY A 109 11.04 9.55 -29.76
C GLY A 109 10.52 8.34 -28.98
N ILE A 110 10.08 8.51 -27.73
CA ILE A 110 9.40 7.45 -26.98
C ILE A 110 7.88 7.61 -27.15
N THR A 111 7.23 6.59 -27.71
CA THR A 111 5.78 6.50 -27.79
C THR A 111 5.27 5.55 -26.70
N LEU A 112 4.23 5.97 -26.01
CA LEU A 112 3.55 5.19 -24.99
C LEU A 112 2.19 4.74 -25.52
N ASP A 113 1.80 3.52 -25.15
CA ASP A 113 0.45 3.02 -25.38
C ASP A 113 -0.54 3.71 -24.43
N ASP A 114 -1.83 3.65 -24.76
CA ASP A 114 -2.88 4.17 -23.87
C ASP A 114 -2.86 3.48 -22.49
N GLY A 115 -2.99 4.27 -21.44
CA GLY A 115 -2.91 3.78 -20.06
C GLY A 115 -1.51 3.34 -19.61
N VAL A 116 -0.46 3.70 -20.35
CA VAL A 116 0.94 3.49 -19.96
C VAL A 116 1.62 4.83 -19.72
N TYR A 117 2.39 4.93 -18.67
CA TYR A 117 3.07 6.15 -18.25
C TYR A 117 4.59 5.96 -18.30
N TYR A 118 5.32 7.04 -18.56
CA TYR A 118 6.77 7.03 -18.46
C TYR A 118 7.20 7.17 -17.00
N ASN A 119 8.17 6.37 -16.61
CA ASN A 119 8.80 6.48 -15.30
C ASN A 119 10.28 6.12 -15.43
N LYS A 120 11.16 7.06 -15.12
CA LYS A 120 12.62 6.92 -15.34
C LYS A 120 13.28 5.84 -14.51
N PHE A 121 12.65 5.40 -13.40
CA PHE A 121 13.19 4.37 -12.51
C PHE A 121 12.56 2.99 -12.75
N MET A 122 11.45 2.92 -13.49
CA MET A 122 10.86 1.63 -13.85
C MET A 122 11.71 0.92 -14.89
N TYR A 123 11.94 -0.38 -14.72
CA TYR A 123 12.61 -1.18 -15.74
C TYR A 123 11.87 -1.07 -17.08
N GLY A 124 12.58 -0.68 -18.14
CA GLY A 124 11.99 -0.39 -19.44
C GLY A 124 11.24 0.93 -19.52
N ASN A 125 11.28 1.76 -18.47
CA ASN A 125 10.72 3.11 -18.39
C ASN A 125 9.21 3.22 -18.65
N LYS A 126 8.47 2.10 -18.63
CA LYS A 126 7.02 2.04 -18.90
C LYS A 126 6.31 1.39 -17.73
N ILE A 127 5.27 2.05 -17.20
CA ILE A 127 4.49 1.58 -16.08
C ILE A 127 2.99 1.81 -16.32
N LYS A 128 2.14 0.85 -15.95
CA LYS A 128 0.68 1.00 -16.06
C LYS A 128 0.05 1.74 -14.87
N MET A 129 0.73 1.83 -13.74
CA MET A 129 0.28 2.65 -12.62
C MET A 129 0.45 4.12 -12.98
N ALA A 130 -0.63 4.89 -12.96
CA ALA A 130 -0.56 6.35 -13.10
C ALA A 130 0.19 6.98 -11.90
N ASN A 131 0.70 8.20 -12.07
CA ASN A 131 1.23 8.96 -10.94
C ASN A 131 0.13 9.18 -9.91
N GLN A 132 0.33 8.69 -8.69
CA GLN A 132 -0.64 8.75 -7.60
C GLN A 132 -0.37 9.89 -6.62
N LEU A 133 0.79 10.54 -6.71
CA LEU A 133 1.19 11.58 -5.76
C LEU A 133 1.24 12.95 -6.44
N SER A 134 0.72 13.95 -5.74
CA SER A 134 0.87 15.36 -6.06
C SER A 134 1.06 16.14 -4.77
N ASP A 135 1.77 17.25 -4.83
CA ASP A 135 1.97 18.10 -3.65
C ASP A 135 0.61 18.53 -3.05
N GLY A 136 0.50 18.42 -1.73
CA GLY A 136 -0.73 18.76 -1.02
C GLY A 136 -1.84 17.71 -1.09
N LEU A 137 -1.57 16.49 -1.57
CA LEU A 137 -2.57 15.43 -1.71
C LEU A 137 -3.18 14.97 -0.38
N VAL A 138 -2.41 15.03 0.70
CA VAL A 138 -2.84 14.67 2.06
C VAL A 138 -2.57 15.83 3.02
N GLU A 139 -3.24 15.82 4.16
CA GLU A 139 -3.00 16.78 5.24
C GLU A 139 -2.35 16.05 6.43
N TYR A 140 -1.19 16.52 6.86
CA TYR A 140 -0.52 16.02 8.05
C TYR A 140 -1.00 16.78 9.29
N GLY A 141 -1.43 16.05 10.32
CA GLY A 141 -1.96 16.64 11.56
C GLY A 141 -0.93 17.45 12.38
N ASP A 142 0.35 17.30 12.10
CA ASP A 142 1.47 18.02 12.72
C ASP A 142 1.93 19.25 11.90
N GLY A 143 1.27 19.54 10.78
CA GLY A 143 1.60 20.65 9.88
C GLY A 143 2.79 20.39 8.95
N THR A 144 3.27 19.16 8.84
CA THR A 144 4.29 18.78 7.86
C THR A 144 3.78 19.04 6.44
N ASN A 145 4.62 19.62 5.58
CA ASN A 145 4.26 19.85 4.19
C ASN A 145 4.15 18.52 3.41
N ALA A 146 2.99 18.28 2.81
CA ALA A 146 2.71 17.08 2.01
C ALA A 146 3.32 17.19 0.61
N THR A 147 4.65 17.22 0.52
CA THR A 147 5.35 17.15 -0.75
C THR A 147 5.38 15.71 -1.27
N ILE A 148 5.52 15.53 -2.59
CA ILE A 148 5.72 14.18 -3.19
C ILE A 148 6.88 13.46 -2.51
N GLU A 149 7.98 14.16 -2.23
CA GLU A 149 9.15 13.61 -1.55
C GLU A 149 8.79 13.10 -0.14
N GLN A 150 8.11 13.91 0.67
CA GLN A 150 7.72 13.54 2.03
C GLN A 150 6.76 12.35 2.02
N MET A 151 5.71 12.39 1.21
CA MET A 151 4.76 11.29 1.09
C MET A 151 5.41 9.99 0.60
N SER A 152 6.36 10.10 -0.34
CA SER A 152 7.13 8.94 -0.83
C SER A 152 7.99 8.34 0.28
N LYS A 153 8.62 9.17 1.10
CA LYS A 153 9.41 8.74 2.25
C LYS A 153 8.55 8.02 3.28
N ASP A 154 7.41 8.59 3.62
CA ASP A 154 6.54 8.02 4.65
C ASP A 154 5.95 6.67 4.23
N VAL A 155 5.44 6.59 3.00
CA VAL A 155 4.88 5.32 2.50
C VAL A 155 5.96 4.24 2.35
N THR A 156 7.17 4.59 1.92
CA THR A 156 8.26 3.61 1.81
C THR A 156 8.78 3.16 3.17
N THR A 157 8.81 4.04 4.17
CA THR A 157 9.10 3.69 5.56
C THR A 157 8.06 2.71 6.11
N PHE A 158 6.78 2.98 5.88
CA PHE A 158 5.69 2.06 6.23
C PHE A 158 5.84 0.71 5.54
N LEU A 159 6.14 0.67 4.24
CA LEU A 159 6.35 -0.57 3.49
C LEU A 159 7.60 -1.34 3.95
N MET A 160 8.64 -0.64 4.41
CA MET A 160 9.80 -1.29 5.03
C MET A 160 9.40 -1.98 6.34
N TRP A 161 8.63 -1.29 7.19
CA TRP A 161 8.12 -1.90 8.40
C TRP A 161 7.23 -3.12 8.12
N THR A 162 6.31 -3.05 7.16
CA THR A 162 5.45 -4.21 6.84
C THR A 162 6.23 -5.42 6.35
N ALA A 163 7.31 -5.20 5.61
CA ALA A 163 8.18 -6.26 5.10
C ALA A 163 9.14 -6.82 6.17
N GLU A 164 9.52 -6.01 7.16
CA GLU A 164 10.50 -6.33 8.21
C GLU A 164 10.06 -5.81 9.59
N PRO A 165 8.92 -6.25 10.13
CA PRO A 165 8.38 -5.69 11.38
C PRO A 165 9.29 -5.89 12.61
N HIS A 166 10.20 -6.85 12.54
CA HIS A 166 11.14 -7.15 13.63
C HIS A 166 12.58 -6.71 13.34
N LEU A 167 12.81 -5.84 12.37
CA LEU A 167 14.15 -5.39 11.98
C LEU A 167 14.93 -4.83 13.17
N GLU A 168 14.33 -3.89 13.90
CA GLU A 168 14.91 -3.26 15.09
C GLU A 168 15.27 -4.29 16.18
N THR A 169 14.39 -5.26 16.42
CA THR A 169 14.62 -6.31 17.43
C THR A 169 15.78 -7.22 17.05
N ARG A 170 15.89 -7.58 15.75
CA ARG A 170 16.99 -8.40 15.25
C ARG A 170 18.34 -7.70 15.33
N HIS A 171 18.37 -6.37 15.10
CA HIS A 171 19.61 -5.60 15.17
C HIS A 171 20.10 -5.37 16.60
N LYS A 172 19.23 -5.54 17.61
CA LYS A 172 19.58 -5.38 19.03
C LYS A 172 20.07 -6.69 19.69
N MET A 173 19.95 -7.81 19.00
CA MET A 173 20.47 -9.11 19.44
C MET A 173 21.88 -9.35 18.92
#